data_28711eff779c953f720b06d97f1c3213
#
_entry.id   28711eff779c953f720b06d97f1c3213
#
_cell.length_a   1.000
_cell.length_b   1.000
_cell.length_c   1.000
_cell.angle_alpha   90.00
_cell.angle_beta   90.00
_cell.angle_gamma   90.00
#
_symmetry.space_group_name_H-M   'P 1'
#
loop_
_entity.id
_entity.type
_entity.pdbx_description
1 polymer ?
#
loop_
_entity_poly.entity_id
_entity_poly.type
_entity_poly.pdbx_seq_one_letter_code
_entity_poly.pdbx_strand_id
1 'polypeptide(L)'
;MDYQTRKSVVFEGCQSGKSVFFVWLLSGKSVILWRNQTGKSVMLKRKIQKVLHDYFSSESSKVLLLDGARQIGKSFIIRHEAKKFFKNYIEINFLEDKNGEKLFAGVSTVKDFYLKLSVFAGGKMGDKKNTIVFLDEIQAYPELLTLLKFLKDDDRFTYIASGSLLGVTLNKTLSKPGGRIQKVKMYPLDFEEFLWANGVGEDVVAHMKVQYSKEESLDEGLHKKMLDLFKKYMLIGGLPDAVNAFVATNNIVEVRTIHDEIYELYKGDASQYDDENSLKIKRIYEMIPSNMENKKKRLRYSEIENRKGKRSSDYEEELEYLVSSGISLEVLSVSNPKFPLRESEQKTLIKLYLNDVGLLTNLLYRYNINAVLSADNSINLGAVYETVVAQELVAHGYTLRYYDNKTKGEVDFLVDDYDALSVLPIEVKSGKDFRRHRALDKFVDIDDYHIKNAIVFSNDGSVERNGKVVYMPVYYAMFMVPSSLESFLIP
;
A
#
# COMPACT_ATOMS: atom_id res chain seq x y z
N MET A 1 0.42 15.83 48.79
CA MET A 1 -1.03 15.77 48.91
C MET A 1 -1.55 16.23 47.58
N ASP A 2 -1.99 15.38 46.77
CA ASP A 2 -3.22 14.82 46.41
C ASP A 2 -3.06 13.83 45.25
N TYR A 3 -3.45 12.63 45.53
CA TYR A 3 -3.62 11.56 44.56
C TYR A 3 -4.89 11.82 43.75
N GLN A 4 -4.78 12.18 42.48
CA GLN A 4 -5.94 12.17 41.60
C GLN A 4 -6.17 10.77 41.03
N THR A 5 -7.23 10.20 41.51
CA THR A 5 -7.92 8.99 41.18
C THR A 5 -8.07 8.75 39.66
N ARG A 6 -7.59 7.59 39.22
CA ARG A 6 -7.91 6.98 37.92
C ARG A 6 -9.42 6.68 37.86
N LYS A 7 -10.14 7.39 37.01
CA LYS A 7 -11.54 7.04 36.68
C LYS A 7 -11.57 6.08 35.51
N SER A 8 -11.82 4.81 35.80
CA SER A 8 -12.28 3.86 34.80
C SER A 8 -13.80 4.02 34.66
N VAL A 9 -14.28 4.35 33.46
CA VAL A 9 -15.69 4.35 33.15
C VAL A 9 -16.00 3.06 32.41
N VAL A 10 -16.71 2.16 33.06
CA VAL A 10 -17.27 0.95 32.44
C VAL A 10 -18.68 1.31 31.99
N PHE A 11 -18.95 1.24 30.70
CA PHE A 11 -20.31 1.27 30.18
C PHE A 11 -20.77 -0.17 29.95
N GLU A 12 -21.63 -0.67 30.84
CA GLU A 12 -22.48 -1.82 30.54
C GLU A 12 -23.74 -1.31 29.84
N GLY A 13 -23.99 -1.80 28.64
CA GLY A 13 -25.23 -1.49 27.95
C GLY A 13 -25.31 -2.11 26.56
N CYS A 14 -25.84 -3.24 26.44
CA CYS A 14 -26.89 -3.76 25.58
C CYS A 14 -26.72 -5.26 25.35
N GLN A 15 -27.67 -5.99 25.84
CA GLN A 15 -27.83 -7.44 25.59
C GLN A 15 -28.28 -7.68 24.16
N SER A 16 -27.35 -7.98 23.30
CA SER A 16 -27.51 -8.94 22.20
C SER A 16 -26.13 -9.53 21.93
N GLY A 17 -25.90 -10.65 22.54
CA GLY A 17 -24.70 -11.47 22.61
C GLY A 17 -23.55 -11.08 21.71
N LYS A 18 -22.40 -10.82 22.31
CA LYS A 18 -21.05 -11.02 21.76
C LYS A 18 -20.17 -9.82 21.40
N SER A 19 -20.19 -8.73 22.15
CA SER A 19 -19.06 -7.78 22.08
C SER A 19 -18.83 -7.10 23.40
N VAL A 20 -17.63 -7.17 23.95
CA VAL A 20 -17.21 -6.44 25.15
C VAL A 20 -16.25 -5.34 24.71
N PHE A 21 -16.62 -4.08 25.01
CA PHE A 21 -15.79 -2.92 24.73
C PHE A 21 -14.93 -2.61 25.96
N PHE A 22 -13.61 -2.47 25.77
CA PHE A 22 -12.72 -1.86 26.75
C PHE A 22 -12.17 -0.55 26.17
N VAL A 23 -12.51 0.56 26.79
CA VAL A 23 -11.89 1.85 26.51
C VAL A 23 -10.85 2.12 27.58
N TRP A 24 -9.58 2.15 27.23
CA TRP A 24 -8.52 2.64 28.10
C TRP A 24 -8.19 4.07 27.72
N LEU A 25 -8.40 4.98 28.65
CA LEU A 25 -7.96 6.37 28.55
C LEU A 25 -6.57 6.48 29.20
N LEU A 26 -5.51 6.51 28.39
CA LEU A 26 -4.19 6.93 28.80
C LEU A 26 -3.81 8.16 28.00
N SER A 27 -3.55 9.25 28.71
CA SER A 27 -3.02 10.52 28.18
C SER A 27 -3.80 11.16 27.01
N GLY A 28 -5.14 11.22 27.12
CA GLY A 28 -5.95 12.03 26.19
C GLY A 28 -6.19 11.43 24.79
N LYS A 29 -5.79 10.19 24.55
CA LYS A 29 -6.08 9.46 23.30
C LYS A 29 -6.88 8.19 23.61
N SER A 30 -8.04 8.03 22.95
CA SER A 30 -8.85 6.82 23.02
C SER A 30 -8.21 5.75 22.12
N VAL A 31 -7.72 4.67 22.70
CA VAL A 31 -7.33 3.48 21.95
C VAL A 31 -8.48 2.48 22.05
N ILE A 32 -9.19 2.28 20.96
CA ILE A 32 -10.24 1.26 20.87
C ILE A 32 -9.56 -0.04 20.44
N LEU A 33 -9.43 -0.98 21.38
CA LEU A 33 -8.98 -2.33 21.10
C LEU A 33 -10.21 -3.21 20.82
N TRP A 34 -10.42 -3.54 19.56
CA TRP A 34 -11.39 -4.55 19.16
C TRP A 34 -10.90 -5.95 19.56
N ARG A 35 -11.66 -6.65 20.36
CA ARG A 35 -11.41 -8.04 20.71
C ARG A 35 -12.60 -8.90 20.27
N ASN A 36 -12.40 -9.71 19.24
CA ASN A 36 -13.33 -10.76 18.88
C ASN A 36 -13.47 -11.73 20.06
N GLN A 37 -14.66 -12.24 20.32
CA GLN A 37 -14.94 -13.19 21.42
C GLN A 37 -14.11 -14.50 21.35
N THR A 38 -13.43 -14.79 20.24
CA THR A 38 -12.53 -15.95 20.11
C THR A 38 -11.07 -15.61 20.42
N GLY A 39 -10.71 -14.35 20.68
CA GLY A 39 -9.37 -13.95 21.10
C GLY A 39 -8.24 -14.21 20.09
N LYS A 40 -8.55 -14.63 18.88
CA LYS A 40 -7.58 -14.91 17.82
C LYS A 40 -7.80 -13.96 16.64
N SER A 41 -6.93 -12.97 16.47
CA SER A 41 -6.78 -12.34 15.17
C SER A 41 -6.41 -13.43 14.16
N VAL A 42 -7.21 -13.58 13.11
CA VAL A 42 -6.88 -14.52 12.04
C VAL A 42 -5.66 -13.94 11.32
N MET A 43 -4.59 -14.73 11.27
CA MET A 43 -3.39 -14.31 10.55
C MET A 43 -3.70 -14.38 9.06
N LEU A 44 -3.70 -13.22 8.41
CA LEU A 44 -3.81 -13.14 6.95
C LEU A 44 -2.51 -13.60 6.31
N LYS A 45 -2.60 -14.46 5.30
CA LYS A 45 -1.45 -14.85 4.49
C LYS A 45 -1.02 -13.66 3.63
N ARG A 46 0.31 -13.35 3.61
CA ARG A 46 0.88 -12.22 2.92
C ARG A 46 2.07 -12.64 2.06
N LYS A 47 2.20 -12.07 0.86
CA LYS A 47 3.36 -12.31 -0.04
C LYS A 47 4.69 -11.91 0.60
N ILE A 48 4.68 -10.86 1.44
CA ILE A 48 5.86 -10.39 2.18
C ILE A 48 6.45 -11.44 3.13
N GLN A 49 5.68 -12.46 3.55
CA GLN A 49 6.18 -13.54 4.40
C GLN A 49 7.33 -14.31 3.74
N LYS A 50 7.28 -14.48 2.41
CA LYS A 50 8.40 -15.10 1.68
C LYS A 50 9.67 -14.28 1.80
N VAL A 51 9.59 -12.97 1.63
CA VAL A 51 10.75 -12.06 1.76
C VAL A 51 11.32 -12.12 3.17
N LEU A 52 10.47 -12.12 4.20
CA LEU A 52 10.90 -12.25 5.60
C LEU A 52 11.53 -13.62 5.87
N HIS A 53 10.92 -14.69 5.37
CA HIS A 53 11.46 -16.06 5.49
C HIS A 53 12.85 -16.15 4.86
N ASP A 54 13.02 -15.67 3.62
CA ASP A 54 14.29 -15.71 2.90
C ASP A 54 15.36 -14.88 3.63
N TYR A 55 14.97 -13.70 4.16
CA TYR A 55 15.85 -12.85 4.95
C TYR A 55 16.30 -13.53 6.25
N PHE A 56 15.38 -14.14 7.01
CA PHE A 56 15.69 -14.79 8.28
C PHE A 56 16.46 -16.11 8.12
N SER A 57 16.31 -16.78 6.98
CA SER A 57 17.01 -18.03 6.65
C SER A 57 18.41 -17.80 6.07
N SER A 58 18.73 -16.58 5.63
CA SER A 58 20.00 -16.24 4.99
C SER A 58 20.89 -15.39 5.90
N GLU A 59 22.22 -15.49 5.70
CA GLU A 59 23.18 -14.55 6.28
C GLU A 59 23.28 -13.29 5.42
N SER A 60 22.23 -12.48 5.41
CA SER A 60 22.22 -11.23 4.63
C SER A 60 23.29 -10.27 5.11
N SER A 61 24.01 -9.65 4.18
CA SER A 61 24.95 -8.54 4.48
C SER A 61 24.25 -7.20 4.72
N LYS A 62 22.91 -7.17 4.67
CA LYS A 62 22.09 -5.96 4.80
C LYS A 62 21.08 -6.11 5.92
N VAL A 63 20.67 -4.99 6.49
CA VAL A 63 19.48 -4.90 7.36
C VAL A 63 18.25 -4.75 6.49
N LEU A 64 17.23 -5.58 6.73
CA LEU A 64 15.94 -5.43 6.06
C LEU A 64 15.16 -4.27 6.71
N LEU A 65 14.74 -3.32 5.90
CA LEU A 65 13.94 -2.17 6.30
C LEU A 65 12.57 -2.24 5.63
N LEU A 66 11.54 -2.56 6.41
CA LEU A 66 10.16 -2.68 5.91
C LEU A 66 9.45 -1.34 6.00
N ASP A 67 9.18 -0.74 4.84
CA ASP A 67 8.53 0.57 4.69
C ASP A 67 7.08 0.42 4.19
N GLY A 68 6.22 1.37 4.52
CA GLY A 68 4.85 1.44 4.02
C GLY A 68 3.90 2.16 4.98
N ALA A 69 2.67 2.41 4.55
CA ALA A 69 1.68 3.16 5.32
C ALA A 69 1.44 2.56 6.73
N ARG A 70 0.85 3.35 7.62
CA ARG A 70 0.36 2.82 8.91
C ARG A 70 -0.78 1.83 8.69
N GLN A 71 -1.03 0.95 9.67
CA GLN A 71 -2.16 0.00 9.71
C GLN A 71 -2.19 -1.05 8.57
N ILE A 72 -1.06 -1.27 7.86
CA ILE A 72 -0.95 -2.32 6.84
C ILE A 72 -0.34 -3.62 7.37
N GLY A 73 -0.06 -3.70 8.68
CA GLY A 73 0.36 -4.93 9.37
C GLY A 73 1.87 -5.19 9.41
N LYS A 74 2.75 -4.17 9.20
CA LYS A 74 4.22 -4.33 9.22
C LYS A 74 4.74 -4.98 10.49
N SER A 75 4.50 -4.36 11.65
CA SER A 75 5.01 -4.84 12.94
C SER A 75 4.43 -6.21 13.30
N PHE A 76 3.16 -6.44 12.94
CA PHE A 76 2.50 -7.74 13.18
C PHE A 76 3.20 -8.87 12.41
N ILE A 77 3.43 -8.69 11.10
CA ILE A 77 4.01 -9.74 10.26
C ILE A 77 5.48 -10.02 10.61
N ILE A 78 6.27 -8.97 10.91
CA ILE A 78 7.66 -9.12 11.38
C ILE A 78 7.68 -9.93 12.68
N ARG A 79 6.85 -9.55 13.66
CA ARG A 79 6.75 -10.23 14.96
C ARG A 79 6.36 -11.69 14.80
N HIS A 80 5.40 -11.95 13.93
CA HIS A 80 4.92 -13.31 13.70
C HIS A 80 5.98 -14.19 13.06
N GLU A 81 6.64 -13.71 12.00
CA GLU A 81 7.66 -14.48 11.29
C GLU A 81 8.95 -14.62 12.12
N ALA A 82 9.44 -13.54 12.72
CA ALA A 82 10.67 -13.56 13.50
C ALA A 82 10.65 -14.59 14.65
N LYS A 83 9.51 -14.74 15.32
CA LYS A 83 9.36 -15.72 16.42
C LYS A 83 9.43 -17.18 15.98
N LYS A 84 9.34 -17.47 14.68
CA LYS A 84 9.51 -18.82 14.13
C LYS A 84 11.00 -19.18 13.99
N PHE A 85 11.86 -18.18 13.78
CA PHE A 85 13.28 -18.35 13.48
C PHE A 85 14.19 -18.10 14.68
N PHE A 86 13.82 -17.18 15.59
CA PHE A 86 14.68 -16.72 16.66
C PHE A 86 14.10 -17.05 18.03
N LYS A 87 14.97 -17.61 18.89
CA LYS A 87 14.64 -17.92 20.29
C LYS A 87 14.48 -16.65 21.11
N ASN A 88 15.35 -15.66 20.87
CA ASN A 88 15.35 -14.37 21.57
C ASN A 88 14.85 -13.30 20.59
N TYR A 89 13.73 -12.71 20.92
CA TYR A 89 13.10 -11.64 20.18
C TYR A 89 13.06 -10.40 21.04
N ILE A 90 13.74 -9.34 20.58
CA ILE A 90 13.80 -8.03 21.24
C ILE A 90 13.15 -7.02 20.29
N GLU A 91 12.07 -6.40 20.71
CA GLU A 91 11.34 -5.39 19.93
C GLU A 91 11.42 -4.06 20.66
N ILE A 92 11.87 -3.02 19.98
CA ILE A 92 11.93 -1.64 20.47
C ILE A 92 11.01 -0.82 19.58
N ASN A 93 9.91 -0.31 20.16
CA ASN A 93 9.06 0.67 19.48
C ASN A 93 9.57 2.07 19.82
N PHE A 94 10.21 2.73 18.87
CA PHE A 94 10.83 4.03 19.09
C PHE A 94 9.82 5.18 19.24
N LEU A 95 8.62 5.02 18.75
CA LEU A 95 7.57 6.01 18.96
C LEU A 95 7.06 5.96 20.41
N GLU A 96 6.97 4.76 21.00
CA GLU A 96 6.64 4.59 22.42
C GLU A 96 7.77 5.10 23.30
N ASP A 97 9.02 4.77 22.97
CA ASP A 97 10.20 5.28 23.71
C ASP A 97 10.28 6.79 23.67
N LYS A 98 10.06 7.42 22.51
CA LYS A 98 10.10 8.88 22.35
C LYS A 98 9.03 9.61 23.17
N ASN A 99 7.86 8.99 23.29
CA ASN A 99 6.74 9.55 24.07
C ASN A 99 6.79 9.16 25.56
N GLY A 100 7.64 8.18 25.94
CA GLY A 100 7.80 7.64 27.29
C GLY A 100 9.16 7.94 27.92
N GLU A 101 9.93 6.90 28.16
CA GLU A 101 11.19 6.97 28.91
C GLU A 101 12.34 7.65 28.16
N LYS A 102 12.27 7.73 26.84
CA LYS A 102 13.30 8.30 25.95
C LYS A 102 14.68 7.65 26.13
N LEU A 103 14.68 6.35 26.41
CA LEU A 103 15.90 5.59 26.68
C LEU A 103 16.88 5.66 25.50
N PHE A 104 16.37 5.63 24.26
CA PHE A 104 17.18 5.66 23.05
C PHE A 104 17.41 7.06 22.48
N ALA A 105 16.91 8.10 23.14
CA ALA A 105 17.15 9.48 22.70
C ALA A 105 18.65 9.82 22.74
N GLY A 106 19.12 10.46 21.65
CA GLY A 106 20.52 10.91 21.52
C GLY A 106 21.55 9.78 21.31
N VAL A 107 21.13 8.54 21.04
CA VAL A 107 22.03 7.44 20.69
C VAL A 107 22.72 7.73 19.36
N SER A 108 24.04 7.83 19.37
CA SER A 108 24.84 8.13 18.19
C SER A 108 25.96 7.12 17.91
N THR A 109 26.25 6.22 18.85
CA THR A 109 27.31 5.21 18.71
C THR A 109 26.78 3.80 18.93
N VAL A 110 27.43 2.81 18.31
CA VAL A 110 27.15 1.39 18.50
C VAL A 110 27.27 0.97 19.97
N LYS A 111 28.33 1.48 20.67
CA LYS A 111 28.57 1.19 22.09
C LYS A 111 27.42 1.69 22.96
N ASP A 112 26.97 2.91 22.74
CA ASP A 112 25.86 3.50 23.49
C ASP A 112 24.54 2.76 23.21
N PHE A 113 24.29 2.40 21.94
CA PHE A 113 23.15 1.59 21.56
C PHE A 113 23.11 0.27 22.35
N TYR A 114 24.21 -0.47 22.39
CA TYR A 114 24.27 -1.75 23.15
C TYR A 114 24.13 -1.59 24.65
N LEU A 115 24.64 -0.51 25.21
CA LEU A 115 24.43 -0.22 26.62
C LEU A 115 22.95 -0.07 26.95
N LYS A 116 22.24 0.73 26.16
CA LYS A 116 20.80 0.96 26.32
C LYS A 116 19.99 -0.28 25.99
N LEU A 117 20.36 -1.01 24.93
CA LEU A 117 19.77 -2.29 24.60
C LEU A 117 19.89 -3.31 25.73
N SER A 118 21.04 -3.37 26.42
CA SER A 118 21.23 -4.30 27.54
C SER A 118 20.32 -3.97 28.73
N VAL A 119 20.10 -2.68 29.00
CA VAL A 119 19.15 -2.23 30.02
C VAL A 119 17.72 -2.58 29.64
N PHE A 120 17.37 -2.33 28.38
CA PHE A 120 16.01 -2.58 27.84
C PHE A 120 15.66 -4.08 27.77
N ALA A 121 16.59 -4.88 27.26
CA ALA A 121 16.34 -6.31 27.00
C ALA A 121 16.58 -7.19 28.25
N GLY A 122 17.35 -6.73 29.23
CA GLY A 122 17.73 -7.52 30.39
C GLY A 122 18.39 -8.84 29.99
N GLY A 123 17.91 -9.96 30.55
CA GLY A 123 18.45 -11.30 30.27
C GLY A 123 18.07 -11.92 28.92
N LYS A 124 17.37 -11.19 28.02
CA LYS A 124 16.94 -11.68 26.71
C LYS A 124 18.01 -11.60 25.62
N MET A 125 19.18 -11.05 25.94
CA MET A 125 20.29 -10.98 25.00
C MET A 125 21.00 -12.34 24.94
N GLY A 126 21.06 -12.92 23.74
CA GLY A 126 21.75 -14.17 23.44
C GLY A 126 22.81 -13.98 22.35
N ASP A 127 23.14 -15.05 21.64
CA ASP A 127 24.06 -15.01 20.50
C ASP A 127 23.31 -14.53 19.22
N LYS A 128 24.08 -14.21 18.17
CA LYS A 128 23.57 -13.73 16.88
C LYS A 128 22.57 -14.68 16.24
N LYS A 129 22.86 -15.98 16.23
CA LYS A 129 22.03 -16.99 15.55
C LYS A 129 20.65 -17.13 16.20
N ASN A 130 20.56 -16.83 17.48
CA ASN A 130 19.34 -17.01 18.26
C ASN A 130 18.61 -15.71 18.58
N THR A 131 19.19 -14.55 18.23
CA THR A 131 18.67 -13.25 18.66
C THR A 131 18.40 -12.34 17.47
N ILE A 132 17.17 -11.82 17.41
CA ILE A 132 16.80 -10.74 16.50
C ILE A 132 16.43 -9.50 17.30
N VAL A 133 16.89 -8.34 16.82
CA VAL A 133 16.52 -7.02 17.32
C VAL A 133 15.64 -6.34 16.27
N PHE A 134 14.38 -6.16 16.62
CA PHE A 134 13.41 -5.47 15.78
C PHE A 134 13.28 -4.01 16.22
N LEU A 135 13.57 -3.10 15.31
CA LEU A 135 13.57 -1.65 15.48
C LEU A 135 12.31 -1.09 14.82
N ASP A 136 11.22 -0.99 15.60
CA ASP A 136 9.93 -0.55 15.08
C ASP A 136 9.78 0.97 15.16
N GLU A 137 9.10 1.56 14.16
CA GLU A 137 8.88 3.01 14.02
C GLU A 137 10.19 3.82 14.10
N ILE A 138 11.24 3.32 13.41
CA ILE A 138 12.62 3.86 13.50
C ILE A 138 12.72 5.33 13.08
N GLN A 139 11.76 5.85 12.29
CA GLN A 139 11.72 7.28 11.91
C GLN A 139 11.50 8.21 13.12
N ALA A 140 11.09 7.71 14.27
CA ALA A 140 10.98 8.50 15.49
C ALA A 140 12.33 9.06 15.97
N TYR A 141 13.42 8.31 15.65
CA TYR A 141 14.81 8.71 15.91
C TYR A 141 15.63 8.59 14.61
N PRO A 142 15.63 9.63 13.74
CA PRO A 142 16.28 9.57 12.43
C PRO A 142 17.79 9.25 12.46
N GLU A 143 18.47 9.59 13.54
CA GLU A 143 19.89 9.27 13.78
C GLU A 143 20.16 7.77 13.82
N LEU A 144 19.19 6.97 14.26
CA LEU A 144 19.33 5.51 14.32
C LEU A 144 19.31 4.87 12.93
N LEU A 145 18.70 5.52 11.91
CA LEU A 145 18.79 5.06 10.52
C LEU A 145 20.24 5.04 10.02
N THR A 146 21.02 6.06 10.39
CA THR A 146 22.45 6.09 10.08
C THR A 146 23.23 5.04 10.85
N LEU A 147 22.83 4.79 12.11
CA LEU A 147 23.48 3.81 12.98
C LEU A 147 23.28 2.36 12.51
N LEU A 148 22.19 2.05 11.79
CA LEU A 148 21.90 0.70 11.27
C LEU A 148 23.08 0.10 10.50
N LYS A 149 23.77 0.90 9.70
CA LYS A 149 24.96 0.47 8.96
C LYS A 149 26.03 -0.06 9.91
N PHE A 150 26.34 0.68 10.95
CA PHE A 150 27.40 0.34 11.91
C PHE A 150 26.98 -0.84 12.80
N LEU A 151 25.70 -0.96 13.17
CA LEU A 151 25.16 -2.13 13.85
C LEU A 151 25.28 -3.39 13.00
N LYS A 152 25.07 -3.26 11.69
CA LYS A 152 25.24 -4.38 10.76
C LYS A 152 26.71 -4.74 10.56
N ASP A 153 27.61 -3.77 10.51
CA ASP A 153 29.06 -4.02 10.39
C ASP A 153 29.65 -4.67 11.69
N ASP A 154 29.12 -4.31 12.86
CA ASP A 154 29.48 -4.96 14.17
C ASP A 154 28.89 -6.40 14.25
N ASP A 155 27.81 -6.67 13.54
CA ASP A 155 27.22 -7.98 13.27
C ASP A 155 26.92 -8.85 14.53
N ARG A 156 26.63 -8.21 15.67
CA ARG A 156 26.37 -8.88 16.96
C ARG A 156 25.04 -9.61 17.01
N PHE A 157 24.02 -9.08 16.33
CA PHE A 157 22.68 -9.65 16.24
C PHE A 157 22.13 -9.59 14.81
N THR A 158 21.03 -10.31 14.57
CA THR A 158 20.21 -10.07 13.38
C THR A 158 19.33 -8.86 13.62
N TYR A 159 19.29 -7.92 12.67
CA TYR A 159 18.50 -6.69 12.77
C TYR A 159 17.44 -6.64 11.69
N ILE A 160 16.25 -6.20 12.05
CA ILE A 160 15.19 -5.79 11.12
C ILE A 160 14.60 -4.47 11.61
N ALA A 161 14.23 -3.61 10.70
CA ALA A 161 13.60 -2.34 11.06
C ALA A 161 12.30 -2.12 10.29
N SER A 162 11.38 -1.37 10.88
CA SER A 162 10.17 -0.91 10.19
C SER A 162 9.87 0.56 10.48
N GLY A 163 9.08 1.17 9.59
CA GLY A 163 8.56 2.51 9.81
C GLY A 163 7.53 2.90 8.77
N SER A 164 6.74 3.91 9.10
CA SER A 164 5.62 4.37 8.29
C SER A 164 5.89 5.63 7.48
N LEU A 165 6.97 6.36 7.77
CA LEU A 165 7.34 7.62 7.10
C LEU A 165 8.80 7.60 6.65
N LEU A 166 9.32 6.41 6.37
CA LEU A 166 10.74 6.22 6.09
C LEU A 166 11.20 6.92 4.82
N GLY A 167 10.37 6.96 3.79
CA GLY A 167 10.68 7.69 2.56
C GLY A 167 10.95 9.16 2.83
N VAL A 168 10.09 9.79 3.60
CA VAL A 168 10.19 11.20 4.02
C VAL A 168 11.42 11.44 4.90
N THR A 169 11.62 10.58 5.90
CA THR A 169 12.74 10.72 6.85
C THR A 169 14.09 10.50 6.18
N LEU A 170 14.22 9.51 5.30
CA LEU A 170 15.45 9.22 4.56
C LEU A 170 15.85 10.36 3.61
N ASN A 171 14.89 11.11 3.07
CA ASN A 171 15.18 12.26 2.24
C ASN A 171 15.73 13.46 3.07
N LYS A 172 15.38 13.53 4.35
CA LYS A 172 15.85 14.57 5.30
C LYS A 172 17.15 14.19 6.05
N THR A 173 17.57 12.92 6.02
CA THR A 173 18.79 12.49 6.72
C THR A 173 20.06 12.87 5.94
N LEU A 174 21.02 13.47 6.64
CA LEU A 174 22.31 13.93 6.09
C LEU A 174 23.20 12.80 5.53
N SER A 175 23.02 11.58 5.99
CA SER A 175 23.79 10.40 5.55
C SER A 175 22.86 9.26 5.19
N LYS A 176 22.70 9.00 3.90
CA LYS A 176 21.99 7.80 3.45
C LYS A 176 22.83 6.57 3.76
N PRO A 177 22.32 5.56 4.49
CA PRO A 177 23.06 4.33 4.82
C PRO A 177 23.20 3.44 3.58
N GLY A 178 24.04 3.88 2.63
CA GLY A 178 24.24 3.19 1.36
C GLY A 178 24.84 1.80 1.53
N GLY A 179 24.28 0.82 0.79
CA GLY A 179 24.86 -0.53 0.65
C GLY A 179 24.57 -1.53 1.78
N ARG A 180 24.20 -1.08 2.99
CA ARG A 180 23.93 -1.94 4.16
C ARG A 180 22.45 -2.07 4.53
N ILE A 181 21.56 -1.44 3.77
CA ILE A 181 20.10 -1.54 3.96
C ILE A 181 19.46 -2.08 2.69
N GLN A 182 18.58 -3.05 2.87
CA GLN A 182 17.65 -3.53 1.86
C GLN A 182 16.26 -2.99 2.21
N LYS A 183 15.80 -1.99 1.46
CA LYS A 183 14.46 -1.43 1.63
C LYS A 183 13.45 -2.27 0.86
N VAL A 184 12.40 -2.71 1.55
CA VAL A 184 11.25 -3.40 0.96
C VAL A 184 9.99 -2.63 1.30
N LYS A 185 9.18 -2.33 0.30
CA LYS A 185 7.92 -1.62 0.48
C LYS A 185 6.79 -2.63 0.66
N MET A 186 5.95 -2.41 1.67
CA MET A 186 4.76 -3.17 1.94
C MET A 186 3.53 -2.32 1.63
N TYR A 187 2.51 -2.95 1.06
CA TYR A 187 1.24 -2.30 0.68
C TYR A 187 0.08 -2.95 1.43
N PRO A 188 -1.15 -2.39 1.40
CA PRO A 188 -2.36 -3.14 1.74
C PRO A 188 -2.41 -4.49 1.02
N LEU A 189 -3.30 -5.40 1.40
CA LEU A 189 -3.47 -6.67 0.69
C LEU A 189 -3.82 -6.39 -0.77
N ASP A 190 -3.11 -7.03 -1.69
CA ASP A 190 -3.52 -7.09 -3.09
C ASP A 190 -4.68 -8.08 -3.28
N PHE A 191 -5.21 -8.17 -4.49
CA PHE A 191 -6.38 -9.00 -4.74
C PHE A 191 -6.09 -10.50 -4.53
N GLU A 192 -4.89 -10.98 -4.86
CA GLU A 192 -4.51 -12.37 -4.59
C GLU A 192 -4.48 -12.67 -3.09
N GLU A 193 -3.90 -11.80 -2.27
CA GLU A 193 -3.88 -11.93 -0.81
C GLU A 193 -5.31 -11.87 -0.23
N PHE A 194 -6.19 -11.04 -0.82
CA PHE A 194 -7.61 -10.98 -0.47
C PHE A 194 -8.33 -12.28 -0.84
N LEU A 195 -8.03 -12.90 -1.98
CA LEU A 195 -8.57 -14.21 -2.36
C LEU A 195 -8.19 -15.28 -1.33
N TRP A 196 -6.93 -15.33 -0.90
CA TRP A 196 -6.48 -16.25 0.15
C TRP A 196 -7.23 -16.03 1.47
N ALA A 197 -7.42 -14.77 1.87
CA ALA A 197 -8.18 -14.42 3.07
C ALA A 197 -9.64 -14.90 3.01
N ASN A 198 -10.21 -14.97 1.80
CA ASN A 198 -11.57 -15.46 1.56
C ASN A 198 -11.64 -16.96 1.21
N GLY A 199 -10.58 -17.72 1.48
CA GLY A 199 -10.56 -19.17 1.36
C GLY A 199 -10.36 -19.71 -0.06
N VAL A 200 -9.93 -18.88 -1.00
CA VAL A 200 -9.51 -19.35 -2.34
C VAL A 200 -8.14 -20.01 -2.23
N GLY A 201 -8.05 -21.27 -2.64
CA GLY A 201 -6.82 -22.05 -2.59
C GLY A 201 -5.76 -21.57 -3.58
N GLU A 202 -4.48 -21.87 -3.28
CA GLU A 202 -3.36 -21.53 -4.14
C GLU A 202 -3.41 -22.28 -5.49
N ASP A 203 -3.99 -23.46 -5.51
CA ASP A 203 -4.24 -24.26 -6.71
C ASP A 203 -5.16 -23.56 -7.71
N VAL A 204 -6.23 -22.91 -7.20
CA VAL A 204 -7.15 -22.11 -8.02
C VAL A 204 -6.41 -20.90 -8.60
N VAL A 205 -5.64 -20.18 -7.77
CA VAL A 205 -4.84 -19.03 -8.23
C VAL A 205 -3.79 -19.46 -9.26
N ALA A 206 -3.11 -20.59 -9.03
CA ALA A 206 -2.15 -21.14 -9.98
C ALA A 206 -2.81 -21.51 -11.33
N HIS A 207 -4.00 -22.11 -11.31
CA HIS A 207 -4.78 -22.38 -12.52
C HIS A 207 -5.12 -21.06 -13.26
N MET A 208 -5.62 -20.05 -12.56
CA MET A 208 -5.91 -18.74 -13.15
C MET A 208 -4.66 -18.10 -13.78
N LYS A 209 -3.51 -18.23 -13.13
CA LYS A 209 -2.22 -17.71 -13.64
C LYS A 209 -1.80 -18.40 -14.93
N VAL A 210 -2.04 -19.72 -15.06
CA VAL A 210 -1.80 -20.46 -16.29
C VAL A 210 -2.71 -19.96 -17.42
N GLN A 211 -4.00 -19.75 -17.13
CA GLN A 211 -4.95 -19.22 -18.12
C GLN A 211 -4.57 -17.78 -18.54
N TYR A 212 -4.18 -16.94 -17.60
CA TYR A 212 -3.67 -15.60 -17.88
C TYR A 212 -2.45 -15.64 -18.83
N SER A 213 -1.46 -16.52 -18.55
CA SER A 213 -0.23 -16.62 -19.35
C SER A 213 -0.46 -17.17 -20.77
N LYS A 214 -1.54 -17.92 -20.97
CA LYS A 214 -1.96 -18.45 -22.27
C LYS A 214 -2.94 -17.53 -23.01
N GLU A 215 -3.35 -16.44 -22.40
CA GLU A 215 -4.43 -15.57 -22.89
C GLU A 215 -5.74 -16.36 -23.09
N GLU A 216 -6.09 -17.21 -22.13
CA GLU A 216 -7.30 -18.04 -22.14
C GLU A 216 -8.31 -17.58 -21.10
N SER A 217 -9.59 -17.76 -21.41
CA SER A 217 -10.71 -17.44 -20.51
C SER A 217 -10.85 -18.51 -19.42
N LEU A 218 -11.31 -18.09 -18.23
CA LEU A 218 -11.83 -19.04 -17.24
C LEU A 218 -13.20 -19.58 -17.67
N ASP A 219 -13.56 -20.74 -17.11
CA ASP A 219 -14.96 -21.17 -17.23
C ASP A 219 -15.91 -20.16 -16.58
N GLU A 220 -17.18 -20.15 -17.01
CA GLU A 220 -18.19 -19.18 -16.60
C GLU A 220 -18.40 -19.16 -15.08
N GLY A 221 -18.37 -20.32 -14.44
CA GLY A 221 -18.59 -20.45 -13.00
C GLY A 221 -17.46 -19.81 -12.19
N LEU A 222 -16.22 -20.10 -12.57
CA LEU A 222 -15.04 -19.54 -11.94
C LEU A 222 -14.93 -18.03 -12.21
N HIS A 223 -15.18 -17.59 -13.45
CA HIS A 223 -15.23 -16.16 -13.79
C HIS A 223 -16.21 -15.41 -12.89
N LYS A 224 -17.46 -15.88 -12.80
CA LYS A 224 -18.49 -15.25 -11.98
C LYS A 224 -18.07 -15.17 -10.51
N LYS A 225 -17.48 -16.24 -9.97
CA LYS A 225 -17.00 -16.26 -8.58
C LYS A 225 -15.87 -15.26 -8.34
N MET A 226 -14.90 -15.17 -9.27
CA MET A 226 -13.79 -14.21 -9.16
C MET A 226 -14.27 -12.77 -9.29
N LEU A 227 -15.20 -12.50 -10.20
CA LEU A 227 -15.78 -11.17 -10.35
C LEU A 227 -16.58 -10.75 -9.12
N ASP A 228 -17.33 -11.67 -8.47
CA ASP A 228 -18.02 -11.40 -7.22
C ASP A 228 -17.05 -11.08 -6.08
N LEU A 229 -15.93 -11.80 -5.98
CA LEU A 229 -14.88 -11.50 -4.99
C LEU A 229 -14.17 -10.18 -5.30
N PHE A 230 -13.94 -9.87 -6.57
CA PHE A 230 -13.38 -8.58 -6.99
C PHE A 230 -14.29 -7.40 -6.60
N LYS A 231 -15.60 -7.53 -6.80
CA LYS A 231 -16.58 -6.51 -6.36
C LYS A 231 -16.59 -6.34 -4.84
N LYS A 232 -16.42 -7.42 -4.08
CA LYS A 232 -16.24 -7.34 -2.62
C LYS A 232 -14.95 -6.63 -2.27
N TYR A 233 -13.85 -6.95 -2.95
CA TYR A 233 -12.57 -6.26 -2.77
C TYR A 233 -12.67 -4.76 -3.01
N MET A 234 -13.41 -4.31 -4.02
CA MET A 234 -13.67 -2.88 -4.23
C MET A 234 -14.35 -2.19 -3.03
N LEU A 235 -15.16 -2.92 -2.26
CA LEU A 235 -15.82 -2.37 -1.07
C LEU A 235 -14.96 -2.44 0.19
N ILE A 236 -14.18 -3.52 0.34
CA ILE A 236 -13.47 -3.85 1.57
C ILE A 236 -12.03 -3.32 1.52
N GLY A 237 -11.43 -3.31 0.33
CA GLY A 237 -10.03 -2.99 0.14
C GLY A 237 -9.09 -4.07 0.68
N GLY A 238 -7.83 -3.68 0.85
CA GLY A 238 -6.75 -4.52 1.33
C GLY A 238 -6.21 -4.13 2.71
N LEU A 239 -6.84 -3.20 3.45
CA LEU A 239 -6.42 -2.88 4.80
C LEU A 239 -6.68 -4.08 5.73
N PRO A 240 -5.65 -4.62 6.44
CA PRO A 240 -5.75 -5.88 7.16
C PRO A 240 -6.90 -5.94 8.17
N ASP A 241 -7.16 -4.85 8.90
CA ASP A 241 -8.23 -4.82 9.90
C ASP A 241 -9.61 -4.86 9.23
N ALA A 242 -9.78 -4.18 8.09
CA ALA A 242 -11.01 -4.21 7.30
C ALA A 242 -11.26 -5.61 6.71
N VAL A 243 -10.22 -6.26 6.17
CA VAL A 243 -10.31 -7.63 5.66
C VAL A 243 -10.62 -8.63 6.77
N ASN A 244 -9.95 -8.53 7.92
CA ASN A 244 -10.21 -9.39 9.09
C ASN A 244 -11.64 -9.22 9.60
N ALA A 245 -12.13 -7.99 9.74
CA ALA A 245 -13.51 -7.72 10.17
C ALA A 245 -14.51 -8.33 9.19
N PHE A 246 -14.29 -8.16 7.88
CA PHE A 246 -15.17 -8.75 6.86
C PHE A 246 -15.16 -10.27 6.89
N VAL A 247 -13.99 -10.92 6.92
CA VAL A 247 -13.88 -12.39 6.95
C VAL A 247 -14.51 -12.97 8.22
N ALA A 248 -14.38 -12.29 9.35
CA ALA A 248 -14.92 -12.74 10.62
C ALA A 248 -16.43 -12.56 10.76
N THR A 249 -16.99 -11.48 10.24
CA THR A 249 -18.36 -11.06 10.55
C THR A 249 -19.26 -10.88 9.33
N ASN A 250 -18.67 -10.77 8.13
CA ASN A 250 -19.36 -10.37 6.89
C ASN A 250 -20.18 -9.06 7.04
N ASN A 251 -19.75 -8.18 7.97
CA ASN A 251 -20.44 -6.96 8.31
C ASN A 251 -19.78 -5.74 7.68
N ILE A 252 -20.39 -5.18 6.63
CA ILE A 252 -19.85 -4.02 5.93
C ILE A 252 -19.87 -2.73 6.80
N VAL A 253 -20.75 -2.62 7.76
CA VAL A 253 -20.82 -1.45 8.64
C VAL A 253 -19.55 -1.37 9.51
N GLU A 254 -19.10 -2.51 10.03
CA GLU A 254 -17.84 -2.62 10.79
C GLU A 254 -16.64 -2.24 9.92
N VAL A 255 -16.59 -2.75 8.68
CA VAL A 255 -15.56 -2.39 7.69
C VAL A 255 -15.53 -0.88 7.44
N ARG A 256 -16.70 -0.23 7.26
CA ARG A 256 -16.79 1.21 7.04
C ARG A 256 -16.29 2.03 8.25
N THR A 257 -16.55 1.56 9.47
CA THR A 257 -16.03 2.20 10.68
C THR A 257 -14.50 2.15 10.71
N ILE A 258 -13.90 1.01 10.38
CA ILE A 258 -12.44 0.86 10.28
C ILE A 258 -11.86 1.79 9.20
N HIS A 259 -12.52 1.88 8.05
CA HIS A 259 -12.08 2.79 6.99
C HIS A 259 -12.09 4.26 7.45
N ASP A 260 -13.14 4.70 8.18
CA ASP A 260 -13.20 6.06 8.71
C ASP A 260 -12.04 6.32 9.69
N GLU A 261 -11.79 5.39 10.59
CA GLU A 261 -10.71 5.50 11.58
C GLU A 261 -9.33 5.60 10.91
N ILE A 262 -9.06 4.76 9.89
CA ILE A 262 -7.79 4.78 9.18
C ILE A 262 -7.65 6.03 8.31
N TYR A 263 -8.73 6.47 7.66
CA TYR A 263 -8.71 7.69 6.86
C TYR A 263 -8.40 8.93 7.73
N GLU A 264 -9.05 9.04 8.90
CA GLU A 264 -8.76 10.12 9.87
C GLU A 264 -7.34 10.00 10.47
N LEU A 265 -6.83 8.78 10.70
CA LEU A 265 -5.45 8.56 11.11
C LEU A 265 -4.45 9.10 10.07
N TYR A 266 -4.64 8.79 8.78
CA TYR A 266 -3.77 9.28 7.71
C TYR A 266 -3.80 10.79 7.58
N LYS A 267 -4.98 11.41 7.75
CA LYS A 267 -5.12 12.86 7.81
C LYS A 267 -4.41 13.49 9.03
N GLY A 268 -4.48 12.80 10.16
CA GLY A 268 -3.82 13.22 11.39
C GLY A 268 -2.30 13.16 11.33
N ASP A 269 -1.74 12.16 10.63
CA ASP A 269 -0.30 11.99 10.47
C ASP A 269 0.36 13.16 9.73
N ALA A 270 -0.35 13.78 8.79
CA ALA A 270 0.11 14.97 8.10
C ALA A 270 0.42 16.13 9.05
N SER A 271 -0.37 16.28 10.13
CA SER A 271 -0.18 17.33 11.13
C SER A 271 1.06 17.14 12.02
N GLN A 272 1.62 15.92 12.07
CA GLN A 272 2.83 15.62 12.84
C GLN A 272 4.11 15.87 12.04
N TYR A 273 3.99 16.08 10.73
CA TYR A 273 5.12 16.23 9.84
C TYR A 273 5.70 17.64 9.81
N ASP A 274 4.83 18.65 9.71
CA ASP A 274 5.18 20.05 9.62
C ASP A 274 3.95 20.92 9.89
N ASP A 275 4.03 21.82 10.85
CA ASP A 275 2.92 22.68 11.22
C ASP A 275 2.49 23.64 10.09
N GLU A 276 3.43 24.10 9.26
CA GLU A 276 3.15 25.01 8.14
C GLU A 276 2.48 24.30 6.94
N ASN A 277 2.95 23.10 6.59
CA ASN A 277 2.53 22.38 5.39
C ASN A 277 1.42 21.35 5.68
N SER A 278 1.17 21.03 6.93
CA SER A 278 0.18 20.01 7.35
C SER A 278 -1.22 20.26 6.78
N LEU A 279 -1.65 21.51 6.73
CA LEU A 279 -2.96 21.87 6.19
C LEU A 279 -3.06 21.65 4.68
N LYS A 280 -1.98 21.91 3.94
CA LYS A 280 -1.93 21.66 2.48
C LYS A 280 -1.94 20.18 2.18
N ILE A 281 -1.11 19.38 2.88
CA ILE A 281 -1.09 17.92 2.78
C ILE A 281 -2.49 17.35 3.00
N LYS A 282 -3.15 17.76 4.09
CA LYS A 282 -4.50 17.33 4.42
C LYS A 282 -5.49 17.66 3.31
N ARG A 283 -5.47 18.91 2.80
CA ARG A 283 -6.35 19.34 1.70
C ARG A 283 -6.13 18.53 0.42
N ILE A 284 -4.87 18.31 0.03
CA ILE A 284 -4.55 17.48 -1.15
C ILE A 284 -5.10 16.07 -0.97
N TYR A 285 -4.90 15.47 0.20
CA TYR A 285 -5.39 14.11 0.49
C TYR A 285 -6.92 14.04 0.43
N GLU A 286 -7.62 15.01 1.03
CA GLU A 286 -9.09 15.13 1.01
C GLU A 286 -9.66 15.37 -0.40
N MET A 287 -8.89 15.96 -1.30
CA MET A 287 -9.29 16.20 -2.69
C MET A 287 -9.17 14.96 -3.59
N ILE A 288 -8.41 13.93 -3.21
CA ILE A 288 -8.18 12.75 -4.06
C ILE A 288 -9.51 12.11 -4.50
N PRO A 289 -10.47 11.78 -3.64
CA PRO A 289 -11.73 11.15 -4.07
C PRO A 289 -12.52 12.00 -5.07
N SER A 290 -12.65 13.29 -4.82
CA SER A 290 -13.38 14.19 -5.73
C SER A 290 -12.67 14.38 -7.07
N ASN A 291 -11.33 14.42 -7.07
CA ASN A 291 -10.56 14.47 -8.31
C ASN A 291 -10.74 13.20 -9.16
N MET A 292 -10.87 12.04 -8.52
CA MET A 292 -11.11 10.77 -9.21
C MET A 292 -12.46 10.70 -9.92
N GLU A 293 -13.48 11.41 -9.44
CA GLU A 293 -14.78 11.52 -10.12
C GLU A 293 -14.77 12.51 -11.30
N ASN A 294 -13.78 13.39 -11.37
CA ASN A 294 -13.66 14.32 -12.48
C ASN A 294 -13.24 13.61 -13.78
N LYS A 295 -13.66 14.15 -14.93
CA LYS A 295 -13.32 13.60 -16.25
C LYS A 295 -11.79 13.43 -16.45
N LYS A 296 -10.98 14.34 -15.92
CA LYS A 296 -9.53 14.33 -16.11
C LYS A 296 -8.73 13.79 -14.92
N LYS A 297 -9.35 13.49 -13.82
CA LYS A 297 -8.75 12.87 -12.61
C LYS A 297 -7.41 13.48 -12.14
N ARG A 298 -7.06 14.67 -12.59
CA ARG A 298 -5.81 15.35 -12.24
C ARG A 298 -5.98 16.23 -11.02
N LEU A 299 -4.91 16.33 -10.24
CA LEU A 299 -4.84 17.30 -9.16
C LEU A 299 -4.88 18.73 -9.73
N ARG A 300 -5.77 19.56 -9.19
CA ARG A 300 -5.93 20.96 -9.54
C ARG A 300 -5.30 21.86 -8.49
N TYR A 301 -4.08 22.28 -8.73
CA TYR A 301 -3.28 23.04 -7.75
C TYR A 301 -3.95 24.35 -7.29
N SER A 302 -4.74 25.00 -8.16
CA SER A 302 -5.50 26.21 -7.80
C SER A 302 -6.60 25.99 -6.77
N GLU A 303 -7.10 24.75 -6.64
CA GLU A 303 -8.18 24.39 -5.71
C GLU A 303 -7.65 24.11 -4.28
N ILE A 304 -6.35 23.76 -4.13
CA ILE A 304 -5.75 23.43 -2.83
C ILE A 304 -5.86 24.61 -1.85
N GLU A 305 -5.61 25.83 -2.30
CA GLU A 305 -5.67 27.05 -1.50
C GLU A 305 -6.67 28.09 -2.05
N ASN A 306 -7.48 27.74 -3.05
CA ASN A 306 -8.37 28.64 -3.79
C ASN A 306 -7.63 29.86 -4.38
N ARG A 307 -6.41 29.66 -4.90
CA ARG A 307 -5.56 30.69 -5.48
C ARG A 307 -5.18 30.36 -6.92
N LYS A 308 -5.38 31.34 -7.81
CA LYS A 308 -4.95 31.23 -9.23
C LYS A 308 -3.43 31.27 -9.34
N GLY A 309 -2.87 30.62 -10.37
CA GLY A 309 -1.44 30.67 -10.71
C GLY A 309 -0.56 29.66 -9.96
N LYS A 310 -1.12 28.89 -9.05
CA LYS A 310 -0.40 27.80 -8.34
C LYS A 310 -0.05 26.66 -9.29
N ARG A 311 1.14 26.07 -9.08
CA ARG A 311 1.75 25.01 -9.90
C ARG A 311 2.17 23.84 -9.01
N SER A 312 2.54 22.71 -9.59
CA SER A 312 3.08 21.54 -8.87
C SER A 312 4.30 21.89 -8.01
N SER A 313 5.18 22.77 -8.52
CA SER A 313 6.37 23.24 -7.78
C SER A 313 6.07 23.93 -6.45
N ASP A 314 4.85 24.46 -6.27
CA ASP A 314 4.44 25.07 -5.00
C ASP A 314 4.01 24.04 -3.94
N TYR A 315 3.97 22.75 -4.30
CA TYR A 315 3.47 21.64 -3.45
C TYR A 315 4.34 20.37 -3.55
N GLU A 316 5.62 20.48 -3.94
CA GLU A 316 6.50 19.32 -4.12
C GLU A 316 6.70 18.56 -2.81
N GLU A 317 6.85 19.24 -1.70
CA GLU A 317 7.05 18.60 -0.38
C GLU A 317 5.80 17.87 0.09
N GLU A 318 4.62 18.47 -0.11
CA GLU A 318 3.35 17.87 0.26
C GLU A 318 3.03 16.63 -0.59
N LEU A 319 3.31 16.69 -1.88
CA LEU A 319 3.14 15.54 -2.80
C LEU A 319 4.13 14.43 -2.45
N GLU A 320 5.41 14.77 -2.23
CA GLU A 320 6.44 13.83 -1.81
C GLU A 320 6.03 13.14 -0.49
N TYR A 321 5.48 13.90 0.48
CA TYR A 321 4.98 13.34 1.73
C TYR A 321 3.89 12.29 1.47
N LEU A 322 2.85 12.62 0.69
CA LEU A 322 1.72 11.74 0.43
C LEU A 322 2.13 10.43 -0.26
N VAL A 323 3.07 10.50 -1.18
CA VAL A 323 3.56 9.34 -1.94
C VAL A 323 4.56 8.52 -1.12
N SER A 324 5.51 9.19 -0.46
CA SER A 324 6.57 8.54 0.31
C SER A 324 6.05 7.89 1.59
N SER A 325 5.00 8.45 2.22
CA SER A 325 4.31 7.83 3.35
C SER A 325 3.49 6.59 2.94
N GLY A 326 3.24 6.40 1.65
CA GLY A 326 2.49 5.28 1.12
C GLY A 326 0.97 5.38 1.28
N ILE A 327 0.43 6.57 1.62
CA ILE A 327 -1.02 6.80 1.75
C ILE A 327 -1.67 7.21 0.44
N SER A 328 -0.87 7.58 -0.57
CA SER A 328 -1.33 7.80 -1.94
C SER A 328 -0.40 7.16 -2.96
N LEU A 329 -0.95 6.91 -4.16
CA LEU A 329 -0.24 6.39 -5.32
C LEU A 329 -0.16 7.48 -6.38
N GLU A 330 1.03 7.72 -6.89
CA GLU A 330 1.29 8.73 -7.91
C GLU A 330 1.25 8.12 -9.31
N VAL A 331 0.62 8.83 -10.25
CA VAL A 331 0.66 8.51 -11.69
C VAL A 331 1.01 9.76 -12.46
N LEU A 332 2.20 9.79 -13.05
CA LEU A 332 2.72 10.94 -13.78
C LEU A 332 2.30 10.92 -15.24
N SER A 333 2.05 12.11 -15.80
CA SER A 333 1.84 12.25 -17.25
C SER A 333 3.15 12.08 -18.02
N VAL A 334 3.06 11.55 -19.24
CA VAL A 334 4.17 11.57 -20.20
C VAL A 334 3.81 12.38 -21.43
N SER A 335 4.78 13.12 -21.96
CA SER A 335 4.59 13.95 -23.18
C SER A 335 4.85 13.18 -24.46
N ASN A 336 5.80 12.25 -24.43
CA ASN A 336 6.19 11.38 -25.53
C ASN A 336 6.31 9.93 -25.03
N PRO A 337 5.27 9.10 -25.23
CA PRO A 337 5.18 7.76 -24.62
C PRO A 337 6.02 6.72 -25.38
N LYS A 338 7.33 6.94 -25.42
CA LYS A 338 8.33 6.00 -25.94
C LYS A 338 9.06 5.32 -24.79
N PHE A 339 9.50 4.10 -25.01
CA PHE A 339 10.34 3.37 -24.07
C PHE A 339 11.78 3.99 -24.06
N PRO A 340 12.38 4.21 -22.89
CA PRO A 340 11.78 4.15 -21.55
C PRO A 340 10.95 5.42 -21.21
N LEU A 341 9.80 5.25 -20.60
CA LEU A 341 8.83 6.32 -20.29
C LEU A 341 9.41 7.45 -19.43
N ARG A 342 10.41 7.14 -18.60
CA ARG A 342 11.05 8.09 -17.69
C ARG A 342 11.61 9.33 -18.40
N GLU A 343 12.02 9.21 -19.65
CA GLU A 343 12.61 10.32 -20.41
C GLU A 343 11.62 11.45 -20.73
N SER A 344 10.32 11.14 -20.72
CA SER A 344 9.27 12.09 -21.11
C SER A 344 8.27 12.42 -20.01
N GLU A 345 8.58 12.11 -18.76
CA GLU A 345 7.74 12.39 -17.58
C GLU A 345 7.47 13.87 -17.39
N GLN A 346 6.23 14.21 -17.10
CA GLN A 346 5.77 15.55 -16.78
C GLN A 346 5.31 15.62 -15.32
N LYS A 347 6.21 16.03 -14.45
CA LYS A 347 5.94 16.18 -12.99
C LYS A 347 4.88 17.24 -12.65
N THR A 348 4.47 18.04 -13.62
CA THR A 348 3.43 19.07 -13.42
C THR A 348 2.01 18.55 -13.56
N LEU A 349 1.82 17.38 -14.15
CA LEU A 349 0.53 16.78 -14.42
C LEU A 349 0.43 15.43 -13.68
N ILE A 350 -0.16 15.46 -12.49
CA ILE A 350 -0.19 14.32 -11.57
C ILE A 350 -1.63 13.88 -11.36
N LYS A 351 -1.87 12.56 -11.41
CA LYS A 351 -3.03 11.91 -10.82
C LYS A 351 -2.60 11.29 -9.48
N LEU A 352 -3.41 11.44 -8.46
CA LEU A 352 -3.23 10.76 -7.17
C LEU A 352 -4.39 9.80 -6.93
N TYR A 353 -4.07 8.58 -6.53
CA TYR A 353 -5.02 7.57 -6.08
C TYR A 353 -4.82 7.34 -4.58
N LEU A 354 -5.88 6.99 -3.85
CA LEU A 354 -5.72 6.47 -2.50
C LEU A 354 -5.00 5.12 -2.54
N ASN A 355 -4.24 4.82 -1.50
CA ASN A 355 -3.53 3.54 -1.38
C ASN A 355 -4.43 2.33 -1.14
N ASP A 356 -5.73 2.56 -0.91
CA ASP A 356 -6.71 1.50 -0.69
C ASP A 356 -8.07 1.85 -1.31
N VAL A 357 -8.61 0.93 -2.13
CA VAL A 357 -9.88 1.10 -2.83
C VAL A 357 -11.07 1.09 -1.87
N GLY A 358 -10.98 0.39 -0.74
CA GLY A 358 -12.00 0.38 0.30
C GLY A 358 -12.19 1.76 0.91
N LEU A 359 -11.11 2.51 1.13
CA LEU A 359 -11.18 3.92 1.56
C LEU A 359 -11.91 4.76 0.51
N LEU A 360 -11.55 4.62 -0.79
CA LEU A 360 -12.20 5.36 -1.87
C LEU A 360 -13.71 5.09 -1.93
N THR A 361 -14.10 3.81 -1.91
CA THR A 361 -15.53 3.43 -1.97
C THR A 361 -16.29 3.82 -0.70
N ASN A 362 -15.63 3.87 0.46
CA ASN A 362 -16.23 4.40 1.67
C ASN A 362 -16.56 5.90 1.56
N LEU A 363 -15.68 6.67 0.94
CA LEU A 363 -15.85 8.10 0.78
C LEU A 363 -16.88 8.47 -0.30
N LEU A 364 -16.88 7.74 -1.42
CA LEU A 364 -17.76 8.05 -2.57
C LEU A 364 -19.13 7.36 -2.46
N TYR A 365 -19.17 6.12 -1.99
CA TYR A 365 -20.36 5.24 -2.10
C TYR A 365 -20.71 4.55 -0.78
N ARG A 366 -20.53 5.24 0.36
CA ARG A 366 -20.73 4.70 1.70
C ARG A 366 -22.02 3.90 1.87
N TYR A 367 -23.13 4.44 1.36
CA TYR A 367 -24.48 3.87 1.48
C TYR A 367 -24.92 3.11 0.24
N ASN A 368 -24.16 3.15 -0.84
CA ASN A 368 -24.51 2.58 -2.13
C ASN A 368 -23.89 1.20 -2.39
N ILE A 369 -23.81 0.37 -1.35
CA ILE A 369 -23.14 -0.94 -1.40
C ILE A 369 -23.69 -1.83 -2.49
N ASN A 370 -25.02 -1.94 -2.58
CA ASN A 370 -25.68 -2.75 -3.60
C ASN A 370 -25.38 -2.25 -5.02
N ALA A 371 -25.28 -0.93 -5.23
CA ALA A 371 -24.94 -0.36 -6.53
C ALA A 371 -23.51 -0.72 -6.96
N VAL A 372 -22.55 -0.74 -6.01
CA VAL A 372 -21.18 -1.21 -6.28
C VAL A 372 -21.16 -2.71 -6.60
N LEU A 373 -21.85 -3.55 -5.82
CA LEU A 373 -21.90 -5.00 -6.04
C LEU A 373 -22.59 -5.40 -7.33
N SER A 374 -23.66 -4.69 -7.71
CA SER A 374 -24.40 -4.94 -8.97
C SER A 374 -23.73 -4.31 -10.19
N ALA A 375 -22.68 -3.50 -10.01
CA ALA A 375 -22.10 -2.66 -11.04
C ALA A 375 -23.17 -1.77 -11.75
N ASP A 376 -23.96 -1.07 -10.93
CA ASP A 376 -25.07 -0.23 -11.40
C ASP A 376 -24.54 0.95 -12.22
N ASN A 377 -25.13 1.17 -13.38
CA ASN A 377 -24.76 2.28 -14.27
C ASN A 377 -25.13 3.67 -13.71
N SER A 378 -25.89 3.76 -12.62
CA SER A 378 -26.23 5.02 -11.94
C SER A 378 -25.06 5.64 -11.19
N ILE A 379 -23.99 4.88 -10.93
CA ILE A 379 -22.78 5.34 -10.23
C ILE A 379 -21.55 5.21 -11.14
N ASN A 380 -20.59 6.13 -10.96
CA ASN A 380 -19.33 6.12 -11.72
C ASN A 380 -18.32 5.17 -11.07
N LEU A 381 -18.29 3.91 -11.49
CA LEU A 381 -17.33 2.93 -11.01
C LEU A 381 -15.96 3.02 -11.70
N GLY A 382 -15.80 3.82 -12.74
CA GLY A 382 -14.53 3.93 -13.46
C GLY A 382 -13.35 4.25 -12.55
N ALA A 383 -13.52 5.24 -11.66
CA ALA A 383 -12.50 5.63 -10.68
C ALA A 383 -12.14 4.49 -9.71
N VAL A 384 -13.13 3.69 -9.30
CA VAL A 384 -12.92 2.55 -8.38
C VAL A 384 -12.11 1.45 -9.06
N TYR A 385 -12.47 1.08 -10.29
CA TYR A 385 -11.76 0.07 -11.08
C TYR A 385 -10.31 0.49 -11.37
N GLU A 386 -10.11 1.75 -11.79
CA GLU A 386 -8.77 2.29 -12.01
C GLU A 386 -7.95 2.28 -10.72
N THR A 387 -8.55 2.59 -9.56
CA THR A 387 -7.86 2.56 -8.27
C THR A 387 -7.40 1.15 -7.92
N VAL A 388 -8.22 0.12 -8.14
CA VAL A 388 -7.78 -1.27 -7.93
C VAL A 388 -6.61 -1.63 -8.83
N VAL A 389 -6.72 -1.32 -10.14
CA VAL A 389 -5.64 -1.63 -11.08
C VAL A 389 -4.35 -0.88 -10.70
N ALA A 390 -4.44 0.41 -10.30
CA ALA A 390 -3.29 1.17 -9.83
C ALA A 390 -2.65 0.52 -8.59
N GLN A 391 -3.47 0.07 -7.61
CA GLN A 391 -2.97 -0.63 -6.41
C GLN A 391 -2.22 -1.90 -6.77
N GLU A 392 -2.83 -2.77 -7.59
CA GLU A 392 -2.21 -4.03 -8.03
C GLU A 392 -0.85 -3.77 -8.69
N LEU A 393 -0.82 -2.91 -9.70
CA LEU A 393 0.39 -2.63 -10.46
C LEU A 393 1.49 -2.02 -9.59
N VAL A 394 1.16 -1.07 -8.71
CA VAL A 394 2.15 -0.46 -7.79
C VAL A 394 2.64 -1.46 -6.75
N ALA A 395 1.75 -2.28 -6.19
CA ALA A 395 2.12 -3.34 -5.23
C ALA A 395 3.05 -4.38 -5.87
N HIS A 396 2.91 -4.62 -7.16
CA HIS A 396 3.76 -5.53 -7.94
C HIS A 396 5.06 -4.89 -8.43
N GLY A 397 5.29 -3.60 -8.18
CA GLY A 397 6.56 -2.93 -8.48
C GLY A 397 6.58 -2.10 -9.76
N TYR A 398 5.45 -1.91 -10.43
CA TYR A 398 5.38 -0.99 -11.56
C TYR A 398 5.43 0.46 -11.10
N THR A 399 6.09 1.31 -11.91
CA THR A 399 5.96 2.77 -11.84
C THR A 399 4.93 3.20 -12.86
N LEU A 400 3.83 3.77 -12.38
CA LEU A 400 2.69 4.10 -13.23
C LEU A 400 2.84 5.46 -13.88
N ARG A 401 2.47 5.54 -15.14
CA ARG A 401 2.33 6.76 -15.91
C ARG A 401 1.03 6.75 -16.68
N TYR A 402 0.62 7.89 -17.23
CA TYR A 402 -0.55 8.01 -18.09
C TYR A 402 -0.27 8.95 -19.26
N TYR A 403 -1.09 8.83 -20.29
CA TYR A 403 -1.02 9.73 -21.44
C TYR A 403 -2.32 10.52 -21.56
N ASP A 404 -2.21 11.85 -21.74
CA ASP A 404 -3.36 12.70 -22.07
C ASP A 404 -3.00 13.74 -23.09
N ASN A 405 -3.67 13.69 -24.22
CA ASN A 405 -3.50 14.62 -25.32
C ASN A 405 -4.85 15.16 -25.76
N LYS A 406 -4.91 16.48 -26.02
CA LYS A 406 -6.17 17.17 -26.40
C LYS A 406 -6.85 16.59 -27.62
N THR A 407 -6.11 16.07 -28.60
CA THR A 407 -6.63 15.55 -29.86
C THR A 407 -6.69 14.02 -29.92
N LYS A 408 -5.77 13.35 -29.22
CA LYS A 408 -5.64 11.89 -29.25
C LYS A 408 -6.44 11.21 -28.14
N GLY A 409 -6.70 11.93 -27.03
CA GLY A 409 -7.43 11.42 -25.87
C GLY A 409 -6.48 10.99 -24.74
N GLU A 410 -7.04 10.25 -23.79
CA GLU A 410 -6.36 9.79 -22.56
C GLU A 410 -6.27 8.26 -22.55
N VAL A 411 -5.12 7.72 -22.14
CA VAL A 411 -4.88 6.31 -21.82
C VAL A 411 -4.62 6.22 -20.32
N ASP A 412 -5.35 5.34 -19.62
CA ASP A 412 -5.40 5.31 -18.16
C ASP A 412 -4.04 5.08 -17.53
N PHE A 413 -3.31 4.02 -17.96
CA PHE A 413 -1.98 3.72 -17.49
C PHE A 413 -1.02 3.34 -18.62
N LEU A 414 0.24 3.68 -18.42
CA LEU A 414 1.37 3.25 -19.23
C LEU A 414 2.43 2.66 -18.30
N VAL A 415 2.99 1.53 -18.67
CA VAL A 415 4.12 0.92 -17.99
C VAL A 415 5.21 0.54 -18.99
N ASP A 416 6.47 0.52 -18.53
CA ASP A 416 7.58 0.02 -19.33
C ASP A 416 7.52 -1.50 -19.41
N ASP A 417 7.52 -2.05 -20.63
CA ASP A 417 7.68 -3.48 -20.93
C ASP A 417 9.13 -3.72 -21.35
N TYR A 418 9.94 -4.14 -20.37
CA TYR A 418 11.39 -4.35 -20.59
C TYR A 418 11.70 -5.54 -21.49
N ASP A 419 10.84 -6.57 -21.52
CA ASP A 419 11.05 -7.75 -22.38
C ASP A 419 10.78 -7.39 -23.84
N ALA A 420 9.75 -6.61 -24.08
CA ALA A 420 9.42 -6.16 -25.42
C ALA A 420 10.19 -4.90 -25.86
N LEU A 421 10.94 -4.24 -24.96
CA LEU A 421 11.54 -2.91 -25.17
C LEU A 421 10.52 -1.91 -25.74
N SER A 422 9.35 -1.89 -25.13
CA SER A 422 8.17 -1.16 -25.60
C SER A 422 7.42 -0.57 -24.40
N VAL A 423 6.44 0.27 -24.69
CA VAL A 423 5.45 0.72 -23.70
C VAL A 423 4.23 -0.18 -23.78
N LEU A 424 3.70 -0.61 -22.63
CA LEU A 424 2.45 -1.34 -22.52
C LEU A 424 1.35 -0.38 -22.03
N PRO A 425 0.45 0.08 -22.91
CA PRO A 425 -0.72 0.85 -22.50
C PRO A 425 -1.80 -0.06 -21.93
N ILE A 426 -2.46 0.43 -20.88
CA ILE A 426 -3.51 -0.27 -20.14
C ILE A 426 -4.72 0.66 -20.04
N GLU A 427 -5.86 0.17 -20.46
CA GLU A 427 -7.16 0.83 -20.35
C GLU A 427 -8.05 0.04 -19.41
N VAL A 428 -8.83 0.72 -18.56
CA VAL A 428 -9.70 0.10 -17.57
C VAL A 428 -11.15 0.48 -17.83
N LYS A 429 -12.01 -0.51 -18.01
CA LYS A 429 -13.42 -0.34 -18.31
C LYS A 429 -14.32 -1.02 -17.29
N SER A 430 -15.16 -0.25 -16.62
CA SER A 430 -16.16 -0.75 -15.67
C SER A 430 -17.52 -1.08 -16.31
N GLY A 431 -17.78 -0.61 -17.53
CA GLY A 431 -19.07 -0.74 -18.23
C GLY A 431 -19.10 -1.84 -19.27
N LYS A 432 -20.29 -2.04 -19.86
CA LYS A 432 -20.53 -3.05 -20.92
C LYS A 432 -19.87 -2.70 -22.26
N ASP A 433 -19.65 -1.40 -22.54
CA ASP A 433 -19.08 -0.92 -23.81
C ASP A 433 -17.52 -0.92 -23.77
N PHE A 434 -16.92 -1.93 -23.19
CA PHE A 434 -15.46 -2.00 -22.99
C PHE A 434 -14.66 -2.05 -24.31
N ARG A 435 -15.28 -2.46 -25.42
CA ARG A 435 -14.66 -2.45 -26.76
C ARG A 435 -14.57 -1.06 -27.39
N ARG A 436 -15.15 -0.01 -26.76
CA ARG A 436 -15.08 1.37 -27.21
C ARG A 436 -13.98 2.13 -26.48
N HIS A 437 -12.80 2.17 -27.04
CA HIS A 437 -11.62 2.83 -26.47
C HIS A 437 -10.84 3.63 -27.53
N ARG A 438 -11.53 4.58 -28.18
CA ARG A 438 -10.98 5.38 -29.29
C ARG A 438 -9.63 6.04 -29.01
N ALA A 439 -9.34 6.38 -27.76
CA ALA A 439 -8.08 6.98 -27.39
C ALA A 439 -6.95 5.95 -27.46
N LEU A 440 -7.18 4.75 -26.91
CA LEU A 440 -6.25 3.64 -26.97
C LEU A 440 -6.02 3.21 -28.44
N ASP A 441 -7.07 3.08 -29.26
CA ASP A 441 -6.94 2.72 -30.68
C ASP A 441 -6.01 3.69 -31.40
N LYS A 442 -6.27 4.99 -31.27
CA LYS A 442 -5.41 6.03 -31.87
C LYS A 442 -3.97 5.98 -31.32
N PHE A 443 -3.81 5.63 -30.05
CA PHE A 443 -2.52 5.56 -29.41
C PHE A 443 -1.68 4.42 -29.95
N VAL A 444 -2.28 3.24 -30.10
CA VAL A 444 -1.63 2.02 -30.59
C VAL A 444 -1.24 2.11 -32.06
N ASP A 445 -2.00 2.88 -32.85
CA ASP A 445 -1.78 3.10 -34.28
C ASP A 445 -0.67 4.13 -34.59
N ILE A 446 -0.09 4.79 -33.58
CA ILE A 446 1.00 5.73 -33.79
C ILE A 446 2.32 4.95 -33.97
N ASP A 447 2.81 4.86 -35.20
CA ASP A 447 4.03 4.13 -35.54
C ASP A 447 5.23 4.59 -34.70
N ASP A 448 5.35 5.88 -34.43
CA ASP A 448 6.46 6.48 -33.68
C ASP A 448 6.53 6.01 -32.22
N TYR A 449 5.45 5.48 -31.64
CA TYR A 449 5.43 4.95 -30.27
C TYR A 449 5.88 3.49 -30.18
N HIS A 450 5.94 2.78 -31.29
CA HIS A 450 6.39 1.39 -31.39
C HIS A 450 5.64 0.43 -30.43
N ILE A 451 4.34 0.66 -30.21
CA ILE A 451 3.52 -0.15 -29.33
C ILE A 451 3.36 -1.56 -29.90
N LYS A 452 3.74 -2.57 -29.12
CA LYS A 452 3.62 -3.98 -29.49
C LYS A 452 2.34 -4.62 -28.99
N ASN A 453 2.00 -4.35 -27.74
CA ASN A 453 0.81 -4.88 -27.06
C ASN A 453 0.09 -3.76 -26.29
N ALA A 454 -1.20 -3.95 -26.06
CA ALA A 454 -2.04 -3.13 -25.19
C ALA A 454 -3.02 -4.02 -24.45
N ILE A 455 -3.44 -3.63 -23.25
CA ILE A 455 -4.40 -4.39 -22.45
C ILE A 455 -5.64 -3.53 -22.18
N VAL A 456 -6.83 -4.13 -22.33
CA VAL A 456 -8.10 -3.56 -21.87
C VAL A 456 -8.65 -4.48 -20.78
N PHE A 457 -8.68 -3.99 -19.56
CA PHE A 457 -9.32 -4.68 -18.45
C PHE A 457 -10.80 -4.35 -18.37
N SER A 458 -11.63 -5.38 -18.19
CA SER A 458 -13.09 -5.22 -18.11
C SER A 458 -13.74 -6.24 -17.18
N ASN A 459 -15.06 -6.14 -17.00
CA ASN A 459 -15.86 -7.13 -16.28
C ASN A 459 -16.24 -8.35 -17.13
N ASP A 460 -15.92 -8.35 -18.40
CA ASP A 460 -16.19 -9.48 -19.28
C ASP A 460 -15.24 -10.65 -18.97
N GLY A 461 -15.76 -11.87 -19.04
CA GLY A 461 -15.01 -13.08 -18.73
C GLY A 461 -14.20 -13.60 -19.90
N SER A 462 -14.45 -13.11 -21.10
CA SER A 462 -13.75 -13.55 -22.30
C SER A 462 -12.34 -12.92 -22.38
N VAL A 463 -11.35 -13.72 -22.70
CA VAL A 463 -10.06 -13.25 -23.14
C VAL A 463 -10.01 -13.30 -24.64
N GLU A 464 -9.74 -12.17 -25.27
CA GLU A 464 -9.74 -12.02 -26.73
C GLU A 464 -8.59 -11.11 -27.16
N ARG A 465 -7.91 -11.49 -28.23
CA ARG A 465 -6.88 -10.65 -28.84
C ARG A 465 -7.41 -10.09 -30.18
N ASN A 466 -7.36 -8.78 -30.29
CA ASN A 466 -7.67 -8.08 -31.55
C ASN A 466 -6.45 -7.21 -31.95
N GLY A 467 -5.66 -7.71 -32.88
CA GLY A 467 -4.40 -7.09 -33.28
C GLY A 467 -3.44 -6.96 -32.08
N LYS A 468 -3.06 -5.73 -31.74
CA LYS A 468 -2.19 -5.44 -30.60
C LYS A 468 -2.91 -5.42 -29.26
N VAL A 469 -4.25 -5.34 -29.26
CA VAL A 469 -5.06 -5.18 -28.05
C VAL A 469 -5.52 -6.54 -27.53
N VAL A 470 -5.29 -6.80 -26.25
CA VAL A 470 -5.79 -7.96 -25.52
C VAL A 470 -6.83 -7.51 -24.51
N TYR A 471 -8.03 -8.07 -24.60
CA TYR A 471 -9.11 -7.88 -23.64
C TYR A 471 -9.02 -8.95 -22.58
N MET A 472 -9.06 -8.55 -21.32
CA MET A 472 -8.92 -9.46 -20.18
C MET A 472 -9.89 -9.09 -19.05
N PRO A 473 -10.34 -10.09 -18.26
CA PRO A 473 -11.03 -9.82 -17.00
C PRO A 473 -10.17 -8.97 -16.06
N VAL A 474 -10.79 -7.98 -15.42
CA VAL A 474 -10.07 -7.01 -14.57
C VAL A 474 -9.28 -7.64 -13.42
N TYR A 475 -9.75 -8.76 -12.88
CA TYR A 475 -9.04 -9.48 -11.83
C TYR A 475 -7.70 -10.10 -12.30
N TYR A 476 -7.45 -10.19 -13.61
CA TYR A 476 -6.14 -10.64 -14.13
C TYR A 476 -5.03 -9.59 -13.92
N ALA A 477 -5.36 -8.36 -13.54
CA ALA A 477 -4.37 -7.37 -13.14
C ALA A 477 -3.46 -7.88 -12.00
N MET A 478 -3.96 -8.79 -11.14
CA MET A 478 -3.19 -9.42 -10.07
C MET A 478 -2.01 -10.28 -10.54
N PHE A 479 -1.96 -10.66 -11.80
CA PHE A 479 -0.86 -11.45 -12.38
C PHE A 479 0.16 -10.61 -13.13
N MET A 480 -0.10 -9.33 -13.34
CA MET A 480 0.87 -8.45 -13.95
C MET A 480 2.03 -8.20 -12.97
N VAL A 481 3.21 -8.62 -13.35
CA VAL A 481 4.47 -8.39 -12.61
C VAL A 481 5.54 -7.96 -13.60
N PRO A 482 6.43 -7.01 -13.24
CA PRO A 482 7.58 -6.65 -14.06
C PRO A 482 8.52 -7.85 -14.20
N SER A 483 9.25 -7.90 -15.30
CA SER A 483 10.29 -8.90 -15.51
C SER A 483 11.34 -8.83 -14.41
N SER A 484 11.72 -9.97 -13.84
CA SER A 484 12.73 -10.05 -12.79
C SER A 484 14.12 -10.32 -13.35
N LEU A 485 15.14 -9.71 -12.75
CA LEU A 485 16.55 -9.95 -13.10
C LEU A 485 17.10 -11.29 -12.57
N GLU A 486 16.30 -12.05 -11.82
CA GLU A 486 16.75 -13.30 -11.17
C GLU A 486 17.22 -14.39 -12.14
N SER A 487 16.90 -14.27 -13.43
CA SER A 487 17.24 -15.26 -14.47
C SER A 487 18.43 -14.88 -15.37
N PHE A 488 19.02 -13.70 -15.18
CA PHE A 488 20.12 -13.24 -16.04
C PHE A 488 21.48 -13.42 -15.38
N LEU A 489 22.16 -14.53 -15.72
CA LEU A 489 23.59 -14.68 -15.48
C LEU A 489 24.34 -14.11 -16.69
N ILE A 490 25.21 -13.14 -16.45
CA ILE A 490 26.17 -12.71 -17.49
C ILE A 490 27.20 -13.82 -17.64
N PRO A 491 27.36 -14.39 -18.85
CA PRO A 491 28.29 -15.49 -19.07
C PRO A 491 29.75 -15.10 -18.87
#